data_799ca708c2d8538e25cd0f744021c729
#
_entry.id   799ca708c2d8538e25cd0f744021c729
#
_cell.length_a   1.000
_cell.length_b   1.000
_cell.length_c   1.000
_cell.angle_alpha   90.00
_cell.angle_beta   90.00
_cell.angle_gamma   90.00
#
_symmetry.space_group_name_H-M   'P 1'
#
loop_
_entity.id
_entity.type
_entity.pdbx_description
1 polymer ?
#
loop_
_entity_poly.entity_id
_entity_poly.type
_entity_poly.pdbx_seq_one_letter_code
_entity_poly.pdbx_strand_id
1 'polypeptide(L)'
;DIFSYSDNNPYRFTFFGDEIDGISVFDCGTQLSKEKREDVEIYPDLSAIEDASVPVLCLLPPEKTTLWMDSAELYSKEEFYSLTDDFRKVFLQVPTGEQGVEPVKINITPQPVFNKNFELLSADIREKSDNGYRILVFGEKKSQLDRLQSILLQNECHLPEFIEGKNIHNGFIDNDDKICCYTDHEIFDRFHRVSLRRTVEKSEQ
;
A
#
# COMPACT_ATOMS: atom_id res chain seq x y z
N ASP A 1 -16.60 28.10 -8.19
CA ASP A 1 -16.11 26.90 -7.48
C ASP A 1 -14.70 26.62 -7.95
N ILE A 2 -13.78 26.31 -7.02
CA ILE A 2 -12.38 25.99 -7.33
C ILE A 2 -12.00 24.66 -6.68
N PHE A 3 -11.34 23.81 -7.43
CA PHE A 3 -10.74 22.57 -6.95
C PHE A 3 -9.24 22.82 -6.77
N SER A 4 -8.75 22.70 -5.55
CA SER A 4 -7.31 22.77 -5.26
C SER A 4 -6.73 21.38 -5.20
N TYR A 5 -5.52 21.18 -5.71
CA TYR A 5 -4.78 19.92 -5.58
C TYR A 5 -4.36 19.62 -4.13
N SER A 6 -4.37 20.63 -3.28
CA SER A 6 -3.99 20.52 -1.85
C SER A 6 -5.11 20.02 -0.95
N ASP A 7 -6.37 19.98 -1.42
CA ASP A 7 -7.51 19.59 -0.60
C ASP A 7 -8.36 18.52 -1.29
N ASN A 8 -9.06 17.75 -0.47
CA ASN A 8 -9.96 16.69 -0.94
C ASN A 8 -11.35 17.21 -1.33
N ASN A 9 -11.67 18.43 -0.97
CA ASN A 9 -12.95 19.07 -1.23
C ASN A 9 -12.74 20.40 -1.96
N PRO A 10 -13.64 20.75 -2.88
CA PRO A 10 -13.59 22.01 -3.57
C PRO A 10 -14.10 23.17 -2.70
N TYR A 11 -13.69 24.37 -3.08
CA TYR A 11 -14.10 25.62 -2.47
C TYR A 11 -15.11 26.35 -3.35
N ARG A 12 -16.15 26.89 -2.71
CA ARG A 12 -17.14 27.78 -3.33
C ARG A 12 -16.94 29.19 -2.82
N PHE A 13 -16.70 30.12 -3.75
CA PHE A 13 -16.60 31.53 -3.49
C PHE A 13 -17.92 32.20 -3.84
N THR A 14 -18.49 32.92 -2.89
CA THR A 14 -19.67 33.78 -3.09
C THR A 14 -19.18 35.21 -3.25
N PHE A 15 -19.66 35.88 -4.27
CA PHE A 15 -19.28 37.24 -4.56
C PHE A 15 -20.45 38.21 -4.34
N PHE A 16 -20.13 39.41 -3.84
CA PHE A 16 -21.02 40.55 -3.83
C PHE A 16 -20.35 41.67 -4.66
N GLY A 17 -20.79 41.83 -5.90
CA GLY A 17 -20.06 42.63 -6.88
C GLY A 17 -18.69 42.00 -7.20
N ASP A 18 -17.61 42.78 -7.00
CA ASP A 18 -16.24 42.34 -7.22
C ASP A 18 -15.53 41.86 -5.93
N GLU A 19 -16.23 41.86 -4.81
CA GLU A 19 -15.70 41.41 -3.52
C GLU A 19 -16.14 39.99 -3.16
N ILE A 20 -15.27 39.23 -2.48
CA ILE A 20 -15.61 37.91 -1.95
C ILE A 20 -16.41 38.10 -0.66
N ASP A 21 -17.67 37.71 -0.68
CA ASP A 21 -18.59 37.74 0.46
C ASP A 21 -18.44 36.53 1.37
N GLY A 22 -18.04 35.41 0.81
CA GLY A 22 -17.84 34.19 1.61
C GLY A 22 -17.12 33.07 0.86
N ILE A 23 -16.47 32.25 1.64
CA ILE A 23 -15.79 31.04 1.17
C ILE A 23 -16.38 29.85 1.91
N SER A 24 -16.71 28.80 1.20
CA SER A 24 -17.19 27.57 1.80
C SER A 24 -16.62 26.33 1.12
N VAL A 25 -16.36 25.29 1.92
CA VAL A 25 -16.10 23.94 1.43
C VAL A 25 -17.43 23.30 1.06
N PHE A 26 -17.55 22.69 -0.10
CA PHE A 26 -18.78 22.02 -0.50
C PHE A 26 -18.55 20.57 -0.93
N ASP A 27 -19.63 19.81 -0.90
CA ASP A 27 -19.64 18.42 -1.31
C ASP A 27 -20.02 18.29 -2.79
N CYS A 28 -19.18 17.63 -3.58
CA CYS A 28 -19.39 17.45 -5.02
C CYS A 28 -20.63 16.63 -5.35
N GLY A 29 -21.00 15.67 -4.51
CA GLY A 29 -22.15 14.78 -4.74
C GLY A 29 -23.48 15.44 -4.43
N THR A 30 -23.56 16.14 -3.30
CA THR A 30 -24.79 16.79 -2.83
C THR A 30 -24.90 18.26 -3.25
N GLN A 31 -23.80 18.87 -3.68
CA GLN A 31 -23.67 20.30 -4.00
C GLN A 31 -23.95 21.24 -2.81
N LEU A 32 -23.97 20.70 -1.60
CA LEU A 32 -24.23 21.47 -0.39
C LEU A 32 -22.92 21.94 0.25
N SER A 33 -22.95 23.15 0.80
CA SER A 33 -21.82 23.67 1.59
C SER A 33 -21.74 22.93 2.93
N LYS A 34 -20.53 22.48 3.28
CA LYS A 34 -20.24 21.75 4.51
C LYS A 34 -19.72 22.66 5.62
N GLU A 35 -18.83 23.57 5.26
CA GLU A 35 -18.08 24.37 6.20
C GLU A 35 -17.80 25.75 5.61
N LYS A 36 -17.86 26.80 6.43
CA LYS A 36 -17.42 28.13 6.06
C LYS A 36 -15.95 28.30 6.42
N ARG A 37 -15.22 29.02 5.57
CA ARG A 37 -13.80 29.38 5.78
C ARG A 37 -13.63 30.89 5.68
N GLU A 38 -12.70 31.42 6.46
CA GLU A 38 -12.33 32.83 6.39
C GLU A 38 -11.27 33.06 5.33
N ASP A 39 -10.36 32.06 5.17
CA ASP A 39 -9.27 32.07 4.20
C ASP A 39 -9.08 30.70 3.58
N VAL A 40 -8.39 30.62 2.47
CA VAL A 40 -8.02 29.40 1.77
C VAL A 40 -6.76 29.61 0.95
N GLU A 41 -5.86 28.65 1.00
CA GLU A 41 -4.69 28.58 0.14
C GLU A 41 -5.00 27.74 -1.11
N ILE A 42 -4.77 28.33 -2.27
CA ILE A 42 -4.94 27.65 -3.56
C ILE A 42 -3.57 27.53 -4.21
N TYR A 43 -3.12 26.29 -4.36
CA TYR A 43 -1.87 26.02 -5.05
C TYR A 43 -2.10 25.99 -6.55
N PRO A 44 -1.29 26.72 -7.34
CA PRO A 44 -1.37 26.71 -8.79
C PRO A 44 -0.97 25.33 -9.35
N ASP A 45 -1.39 25.06 -10.58
CA ASP A 45 -0.84 23.93 -11.34
C ASP A 45 0.64 24.19 -11.63
N LEU A 46 1.51 23.42 -10.96
CA LEU A 46 2.96 23.56 -11.09
C LEU A 46 3.49 22.99 -12.42
N SER A 47 2.67 22.27 -13.16
CA SER A 47 3.07 21.70 -14.46
C SER A 47 3.36 22.76 -15.53
N ALA A 48 2.87 23.98 -15.33
CA ALA A 48 3.09 25.13 -16.22
C ALA A 48 4.35 25.96 -15.87
N ILE A 49 5.09 25.62 -14.79
CA ILE A 49 6.28 26.36 -14.36
C ILE A 49 7.51 25.64 -14.94
N GLU A 50 7.97 26.09 -16.09
CA GLU A 50 9.10 25.48 -16.80
C GLU A 50 10.47 25.67 -16.10
N ASP A 51 10.64 26.67 -15.24
CA ASP A 51 11.96 27.12 -14.77
C ASP A 51 12.34 26.74 -13.33
N ALA A 52 11.52 25.98 -12.61
CA ALA A 52 11.76 25.72 -11.19
C ALA A 52 11.61 24.24 -10.77
N SER A 53 11.87 23.28 -11.65
CA SER A 53 11.84 21.86 -11.26
C SER A 53 13.13 21.48 -10.53
N VAL A 54 13.02 21.21 -9.25
CA VAL A 54 14.10 20.60 -8.47
C VAL A 54 13.77 19.12 -8.32
N PRO A 55 14.70 18.19 -8.58
CA PRO A 55 14.46 16.78 -8.34
C PRO A 55 14.02 16.55 -6.90
N VAL A 56 12.98 15.75 -6.71
CA VAL A 56 12.41 15.48 -5.37
C VAL A 56 13.46 14.92 -4.40
N LEU A 57 14.47 14.23 -4.92
CA LEU A 57 15.59 13.71 -4.14
C LEU A 57 16.40 14.82 -3.45
N CYS A 58 16.49 16.01 -4.04
CA CYS A 58 17.19 17.14 -3.43
C CYS A 58 16.48 17.69 -2.19
N LEU A 59 15.21 17.34 -1.98
CA LEU A 59 14.41 17.75 -0.82
C LEU A 59 14.52 16.75 0.34
N LEU A 60 15.12 15.59 0.10
CA LEU A 60 15.23 14.52 1.09
C LEU A 60 16.61 14.54 1.76
N PRO A 61 16.68 14.49 3.10
CA PRO A 61 17.96 14.40 3.81
C PRO A 61 18.57 13.00 3.59
N PRO A 62 19.74 12.88 2.93
CA PRO A 62 20.33 11.59 2.56
C PRO A 62 20.60 10.69 3.78
N GLU A 63 21.05 11.29 4.89
CA GLU A 63 21.37 10.57 6.12
C GLU A 63 20.16 9.90 6.80
N LYS A 64 18.93 10.35 6.49
CA LYS A 64 17.67 9.83 7.05
C LYS A 64 16.85 9.05 6.04
N THR A 65 17.30 8.98 4.79
CA THR A 65 16.54 8.41 3.68
C THR A 65 17.22 7.14 3.18
N THR A 66 16.42 6.11 2.94
CA THR A 66 16.87 4.89 2.25
C THR A 66 16.07 4.74 0.97
N LEU A 67 16.75 4.62 -0.15
CA LEU A 67 16.15 4.41 -1.46
C LEU A 67 15.99 2.90 -1.72
N TRP A 68 14.76 2.46 -1.99
CA TRP A 68 14.45 1.09 -2.41
C TRP A 68 14.26 1.08 -3.92
N MET A 69 15.08 0.29 -4.61
CA MET A 69 15.17 0.27 -6.06
C MET A 69 14.86 -1.13 -6.58
N ASP A 70 13.78 -1.28 -7.33
CA ASP A 70 13.28 -2.59 -7.80
C ASP A 70 13.72 -2.95 -9.22
N SER A 71 14.15 -1.98 -10.02
CA SER A 71 14.55 -2.18 -11.41
C SER A 71 15.88 -1.50 -11.73
N ALA A 72 16.88 -2.30 -12.07
CA ALA A 72 18.20 -1.81 -12.45
C ALA A 72 18.18 -0.98 -13.75
N GLU A 73 17.24 -1.26 -14.67
CA GLU A 73 17.18 -0.59 -15.98
C GLU A 73 16.79 0.89 -15.88
N LEU A 74 15.99 1.26 -14.88
CA LEU A 74 15.58 2.64 -14.63
C LEU A 74 16.73 3.49 -14.11
N TYR A 75 17.77 2.88 -13.54
CA TYR A 75 18.85 3.54 -12.82
C TYR A 75 20.16 3.59 -13.61
N SER A 76 20.16 3.20 -14.89
CA SER A 76 21.35 3.19 -15.75
C SER A 76 21.79 4.58 -16.24
N LYS A 77 21.07 5.65 -15.87
CA LYS A 77 21.42 7.02 -16.26
C LYS A 77 22.44 7.60 -15.28
N GLU A 78 23.57 8.04 -15.80
CA GLU A 78 24.67 8.66 -15.05
C GLU A 78 24.20 9.81 -14.13
N GLU A 79 23.22 10.58 -14.58
CA GLU A 79 22.53 11.63 -13.81
C GLU A 79 21.86 11.12 -12.53
N PHE A 80 21.20 9.94 -12.58
CA PHE A 80 20.53 9.37 -11.42
C PHE A 80 21.54 8.93 -10.35
N TYR A 81 22.63 8.31 -10.77
CA TYR A 81 23.68 7.89 -9.83
C TYR A 81 24.29 9.09 -9.11
N SER A 82 24.58 10.18 -9.83
CA SER A 82 25.14 11.40 -9.21
C SER A 82 24.20 12.04 -8.18
N LEU A 83 22.89 11.97 -8.41
CA LEU A 83 21.88 12.49 -7.49
C LEU A 83 21.65 11.59 -6.26
N THR A 84 22.05 10.33 -6.33
CA THR A 84 21.77 9.33 -5.30
C THR A 84 23.00 8.83 -4.55
N ASP A 85 24.19 9.33 -4.87
CA ASP A 85 25.45 8.83 -4.30
C ASP A 85 25.49 8.89 -2.77
N ASP A 86 24.96 9.94 -2.19
CA ASP A 86 24.94 10.15 -0.74
C ASP A 86 23.84 9.35 0.00
N PHE A 87 22.93 8.71 -0.75
CA PHE A 87 21.83 7.98 -0.17
C PHE A 87 22.19 6.52 0.12
N ARG A 88 21.62 5.98 1.20
CA ARG A 88 21.61 4.54 1.43
C ARG A 88 20.69 3.87 0.42
N LYS A 89 21.20 2.85 -0.27
CA LYS A 89 20.46 2.16 -1.34
C LYS A 89 20.21 0.69 -0.98
N VAL A 90 19.01 0.20 -1.27
CA VAL A 90 18.64 -1.20 -1.22
C VAL A 90 18.10 -1.59 -2.59
N PHE A 91 18.77 -2.52 -3.24
CA PHE A 91 18.35 -3.06 -4.53
C PHE A 91 17.53 -4.31 -4.32
N LEU A 92 16.31 -4.36 -4.85
CA LEU A 92 15.47 -5.56 -4.84
C LEU A 92 15.92 -6.58 -5.88
N GLN A 93 16.65 -6.11 -6.91
CA GLN A 93 17.34 -6.96 -7.88
C GLN A 93 18.79 -6.45 -7.99
N VAL A 94 19.75 -7.36 -7.96
CA VAL A 94 21.15 -6.96 -8.08
C VAL A 94 21.41 -6.44 -9.49
N PRO A 95 21.86 -5.18 -9.66
CA PRO A 95 22.21 -4.64 -10.98
C PRO A 95 23.38 -5.42 -11.56
N THR A 96 23.31 -5.69 -12.86
CA THR A 96 24.40 -6.37 -13.58
C THR A 96 25.62 -5.45 -13.64
N GLY A 97 26.70 -5.79 -12.93
CA GLY A 97 27.98 -5.06 -12.96
C GLY A 97 28.31 -4.21 -11.74
N GLU A 98 27.43 -4.08 -10.75
CA GLU A 98 27.81 -3.43 -9.49
C GLU A 98 28.76 -4.31 -8.66
N GLN A 99 29.93 -3.76 -8.34
CA GLN A 99 30.92 -4.38 -7.47
C GLN A 99 30.68 -3.96 -6.02
N GLY A 100 30.76 -4.92 -5.09
CA GLY A 100 30.68 -4.65 -3.65
C GLY A 100 29.29 -4.75 -3.03
N VAL A 101 28.27 -5.18 -3.77
CA VAL A 101 26.95 -5.47 -3.22
C VAL A 101 26.88 -6.95 -2.84
N GLU A 102 26.73 -7.25 -1.55
CA GLU A 102 26.44 -8.62 -1.09
C GLU A 102 24.95 -8.91 -1.24
N PRO A 103 24.54 -9.86 -2.10
CA PRO A 103 23.14 -10.17 -2.27
C PRO A 103 22.59 -10.94 -1.06
N VAL A 104 21.53 -10.42 -0.44
CA VAL A 104 20.73 -11.19 0.51
C VAL A 104 19.74 -12.04 -0.29
N LYS A 105 19.92 -13.36 -0.25
CA LYS A 105 18.98 -14.29 -0.88
C LYS A 105 17.84 -14.58 0.08
N ILE A 106 16.64 -14.34 -0.36
CA ILE A 106 15.42 -14.64 0.37
C ILE A 106 14.71 -15.77 -0.37
N ASN A 107 14.47 -16.90 0.30
CA ASN A 107 13.84 -18.09 -0.28
C ASN A 107 12.31 -18.00 -0.11
N ILE A 108 11.71 -17.00 -0.76
CA ILE A 108 10.25 -16.78 -0.73
C ILE A 108 9.62 -17.30 -2.01
N THR A 109 8.50 -18.01 -1.85
CA THR A 109 7.65 -18.43 -2.95
C THR A 109 6.24 -17.85 -2.79
N PRO A 110 5.52 -17.56 -3.89
CA PRO A 110 4.15 -17.06 -3.78
C PRO A 110 3.22 -18.12 -3.17
N GLN A 111 2.11 -17.66 -2.62
CA GLN A 111 1.03 -18.54 -2.17
C GLN A 111 0.54 -19.41 -3.33
N PRO A 112 0.30 -20.71 -3.12
CA PRO A 112 -0.32 -21.56 -4.12
C PRO A 112 -1.72 -21.09 -4.51
N VAL A 113 -2.07 -21.25 -5.78
CA VAL A 113 -3.40 -20.92 -6.28
C VAL A 113 -4.37 -22.04 -5.94
N PHE A 114 -5.31 -21.78 -5.05
CA PHE A 114 -6.27 -22.79 -4.61
C PHE A 114 -7.57 -22.78 -5.40
N ASN A 115 -7.96 -21.66 -6.06
CA ASN A 115 -9.19 -21.56 -6.86
C ASN A 115 -10.45 -22.03 -6.12
N LYS A 116 -10.59 -21.69 -4.85
CA LYS A 116 -11.69 -22.16 -3.97
C LYS A 116 -11.72 -23.68 -3.72
N ASN A 117 -10.67 -24.38 -4.07
CA ASN A 117 -10.55 -25.81 -3.75
C ASN A 117 -10.04 -25.98 -2.31
N PHE A 118 -10.97 -26.17 -1.38
CA PHE A 118 -10.67 -26.28 0.05
C PHE A 118 -10.03 -27.63 0.44
N GLU A 119 -10.19 -28.66 -0.38
CA GLU A 119 -9.48 -29.94 -0.17
C GLU A 119 -7.99 -29.76 -0.46
N LEU A 120 -7.65 -29.06 -1.55
CA LEU A 120 -6.28 -28.73 -1.90
C LEU A 120 -5.64 -27.83 -0.84
N LEU A 121 -6.37 -26.81 -0.37
CA LEU A 121 -5.91 -25.92 0.70
C LEU A 121 -5.64 -26.72 2.00
N SER A 122 -6.55 -27.62 2.37
CA SER A 122 -6.40 -28.43 3.58
C SER A 122 -5.23 -29.39 3.48
N ALA A 123 -4.98 -29.97 2.31
CA ALA A 123 -3.82 -30.83 2.05
C ALA A 123 -2.51 -30.03 2.17
N ASP A 124 -2.45 -28.85 1.60
CA ASP A 124 -1.28 -27.97 1.67
C ASP A 124 -1.00 -27.51 3.10
N ILE A 125 -2.03 -27.10 3.85
CA ILE A 125 -1.89 -26.72 5.27
C ILE A 125 -1.35 -27.88 6.10
N ARG A 126 -1.83 -29.12 5.89
CA ARG A 126 -1.30 -30.30 6.59
C ARG A 126 0.17 -30.52 6.26
N GLU A 127 0.51 -30.56 4.97
CA GLU A 127 1.88 -30.76 4.52
C GLU A 127 2.83 -29.72 5.14
N LYS A 128 2.44 -28.46 5.12
CA LYS A 128 3.23 -27.36 5.70
C LYS A 128 3.34 -27.49 7.22
N SER A 129 2.23 -27.80 7.90
CA SER A 129 2.21 -28.03 9.35
C SER A 129 3.13 -29.18 9.76
N ASP A 130 3.06 -30.32 9.05
CA ASP A 130 3.89 -31.49 9.30
C ASP A 130 5.39 -31.21 9.08
N ASN A 131 5.71 -30.30 8.16
CA ASN A 131 7.07 -29.81 7.91
C ASN A 131 7.52 -28.69 8.86
N GLY A 132 6.70 -28.34 9.85
CA GLY A 132 7.03 -27.38 10.90
C GLY A 132 6.89 -25.91 10.48
N TYR A 133 6.09 -25.62 9.47
CA TYR A 133 5.76 -24.25 9.10
C TYR A 133 4.71 -23.66 10.05
N ARG A 134 4.90 -22.39 10.43
CA ARG A 134 3.87 -21.57 11.05
C ARG A 134 2.97 -21.00 9.97
N ILE A 135 1.67 -21.22 10.07
CA ILE A 135 0.71 -20.84 9.03
C ILE A 135 -0.17 -19.72 9.54
N LEU A 136 -0.14 -18.59 8.86
CA LEU A 136 -0.91 -17.38 9.12
C LEU A 136 -1.90 -17.14 7.98
N VAL A 137 -3.16 -16.89 8.30
CA VAL A 137 -4.17 -16.53 7.30
C VAL A 137 -4.69 -15.12 7.58
N PHE A 138 -4.46 -14.23 6.65
CA PHE A 138 -4.86 -12.83 6.72
C PHE A 138 -6.21 -12.62 6.06
N GLY A 139 -7.08 -11.86 6.72
CA GLY A 139 -8.38 -11.48 6.17
C GLY A 139 -8.88 -10.16 6.73
N GLU A 140 -9.61 -9.43 5.90
CA GLU A 140 -10.13 -8.12 6.26
C GLU A 140 -11.31 -8.23 7.23
N LYS A 141 -12.18 -9.24 7.05
CA LYS A 141 -13.42 -9.40 7.80
C LYS A 141 -13.43 -10.69 8.60
N LYS A 142 -13.78 -10.57 9.88
CA LYS A 142 -13.93 -11.72 10.77
C LYS A 142 -14.85 -12.81 10.21
N SER A 143 -16.00 -12.44 9.66
CA SER A 143 -16.98 -13.39 9.12
C SER A 143 -16.42 -14.27 7.98
N GLN A 144 -15.43 -13.78 7.25
CA GLN A 144 -14.75 -14.53 6.18
C GLN A 144 -13.76 -15.54 6.76
N LEU A 145 -13.02 -15.12 7.77
CA LEU A 145 -12.10 -15.99 8.52
C LEU A 145 -12.85 -17.08 9.27
N ASP A 146 -13.97 -16.75 9.94
CA ASP A 146 -14.83 -17.72 10.64
C ASP A 146 -15.40 -18.76 9.67
N ARG A 147 -15.80 -18.34 8.46
CA ARG A 147 -16.22 -19.26 7.40
C ARG A 147 -15.10 -20.19 6.96
N LEU A 148 -13.90 -19.66 6.73
CA LEU A 148 -12.75 -20.44 6.33
C LEU A 148 -12.37 -21.45 7.44
N GLN A 149 -12.37 -21.00 8.69
CA GLN A 149 -12.15 -21.87 9.85
C GLN A 149 -13.14 -23.03 9.88
N SER A 150 -14.43 -22.77 9.66
CA SER A 150 -15.47 -23.80 9.64
C SER A 150 -15.24 -24.84 8.54
N ILE A 151 -14.79 -24.40 7.36
CA ILE A 151 -14.47 -25.28 6.23
C ILE A 151 -13.24 -26.15 6.56
N LEU A 152 -12.19 -25.58 7.14
CA LEU A 152 -10.98 -26.33 7.52
C LEU A 152 -11.27 -27.36 8.61
N LEU A 153 -12.13 -27.03 9.58
CA LEU A 153 -12.58 -27.96 10.61
C LEU A 153 -13.34 -29.16 10.01
N GLN A 154 -14.22 -28.90 9.04
CA GLN A 154 -14.94 -30.00 8.34
C GLN A 154 -13.99 -30.94 7.58
N ASN A 155 -12.86 -30.42 7.12
CA ASN A 155 -11.82 -31.18 6.43
C ASN A 155 -10.78 -31.81 7.40
N GLU A 156 -11.04 -31.81 8.71
CA GLU A 156 -10.14 -32.33 9.74
C GLU A 156 -8.70 -31.80 9.63
N CYS A 157 -8.58 -30.51 9.31
CA CYS A 157 -7.30 -29.84 9.11
C CYS A 157 -6.84 -29.15 10.40
N HIS A 158 -5.53 -29.12 10.64
CA HIS A 158 -4.96 -28.25 11.66
C HIS A 158 -5.30 -26.81 11.37
N LEU A 159 -5.81 -26.07 12.37
CA LEU A 159 -6.19 -24.69 12.17
C LEU A 159 -4.96 -23.78 12.12
N PRO A 160 -4.82 -22.97 11.08
CA PRO A 160 -3.82 -21.90 11.04
C PRO A 160 -4.15 -20.79 12.03
N GLU A 161 -3.22 -19.90 12.27
CA GLU A 161 -3.45 -18.67 13.01
C GLU A 161 -4.16 -17.65 12.11
N PHE A 162 -5.35 -17.17 12.52
CA PHE A 162 -6.13 -16.20 11.75
C PHE A 162 -5.83 -14.78 12.22
N ILE A 163 -5.49 -13.89 11.28
CA ILE A 163 -5.15 -12.49 11.53
C ILE A 163 -6.23 -11.61 10.93
N GLU A 164 -7.08 -11.04 11.80
CA GLU A 164 -8.18 -10.16 11.42
C GLU A 164 -7.73 -8.70 11.25
N GLY A 165 -8.32 -8.01 10.30
CA GLY A 165 -8.17 -6.55 10.12
C GLY A 165 -6.79 -6.12 9.61
N LYS A 166 -5.92 -7.06 9.31
CA LYS A 166 -4.65 -6.82 8.61
C LYS A 166 -4.70 -7.50 7.26
N ASN A 167 -4.12 -6.85 6.28
CA ASN A 167 -4.08 -7.38 4.93
C ASN A 167 -2.69 -7.22 4.35
N ILE A 168 -2.26 -8.24 3.62
CA ILE A 168 -1.07 -8.22 2.78
C ILE A 168 -1.53 -8.34 1.33
N HIS A 169 -0.78 -7.76 0.41
CA HIS A 169 -1.19 -7.69 -0.99
C HIS A 169 -1.29 -9.07 -1.63
N ASN A 170 -0.26 -9.89 -1.44
CA ASN A 170 -0.21 -11.28 -1.90
C ASN A 170 0.29 -12.18 -0.77
N GLY A 171 -0.21 -13.39 -0.73
CA GLY A 171 0.30 -14.42 0.17
C GLY A 171 1.64 -14.96 -0.30
N PHE A 172 2.43 -15.42 0.64
CA PHE A 172 3.77 -15.96 0.38
C PHE A 172 4.15 -17.07 1.37
N ILE A 173 5.16 -17.83 1.00
CA ILE A 173 5.80 -18.86 1.84
C ILE A 173 7.26 -18.49 1.97
N ASP A 174 7.71 -18.24 3.18
CA ASP A 174 9.11 -18.10 3.54
C ASP A 174 9.65 -19.48 3.94
N ASN A 175 10.53 -20.03 3.10
CA ASN A 175 11.07 -21.36 3.31
C ASN A 175 12.26 -21.36 4.27
N ASP A 176 12.89 -20.22 4.51
CA ASP A 176 14.02 -20.09 5.42
C ASP A 176 13.51 -20.02 6.88
N ASP A 177 12.52 -19.15 7.14
CA ASP A 177 11.90 -19.01 8.46
C ASP A 177 10.73 -19.95 8.70
N LYS A 178 10.34 -20.75 7.71
CA LYS A 178 9.20 -21.67 7.72
C LYS A 178 7.89 -20.99 8.13
N ILE A 179 7.56 -19.91 7.45
CA ILE A 179 6.34 -19.13 7.64
C ILE A 179 5.52 -19.15 6.36
N CYS A 180 4.23 -19.53 6.47
CA CYS A 180 3.26 -19.37 5.40
C CYS A 180 2.32 -18.21 5.74
N CYS A 181 2.26 -17.22 4.89
CA CYS A 181 1.34 -16.09 4.98
C CYS A 181 0.32 -16.21 3.86
N TYR A 182 -0.88 -16.68 4.15
CA TYR A 182 -1.95 -16.82 3.17
C TYR A 182 -2.96 -15.69 3.30
N THR A 183 -3.58 -15.34 2.17
CA THR A 183 -4.62 -14.31 2.11
C THR A 183 -5.97 -14.92 1.76
N ASP A 184 -7.03 -14.46 2.43
CA ASP A 184 -8.38 -14.94 2.18
C ASP A 184 -8.85 -14.61 0.75
N HIS A 185 -8.44 -13.46 0.22
CA HIS A 185 -8.85 -13.05 -1.13
C HIS A 185 -8.26 -13.95 -2.23
N GLU A 186 -6.99 -14.42 -2.11
CA GLU A 186 -6.42 -15.39 -3.05
C GLU A 186 -7.00 -16.80 -2.85
N ILE A 187 -7.25 -17.24 -1.60
CA ILE A 187 -7.93 -18.51 -1.32
C ILE A 187 -9.32 -18.54 -1.97
N PHE A 188 -10.08 -17.45 -1.87
CA PHE A 188 -11.43 -17.33 -2.42
C PHE A 188 -11.47 -16.80 -3.86
N ASP A 189 -10.33 -16.62 -4.51
CA ASP A 189 -10.22 -16.09 -5.88
C ASP A 189 -11.03 -14.79 -6.04
N ARG A 190 -10.68 -13.79 -5.24
CA ARG A 190 -11.30 -12.47 -5.23
C ARG A 190 -10.28 -11.40 -5.54
N PHE A 191 -10.71 -10.37 -6.27
CA PHE A 191 -9.87 -9.20 -6.48
C PHE A 191 -9.64 -8.45 -5.15
N HIS A 192 -8.39 -8.16 -4.86
CA HIS A 192 -8.02 -7.31 -3.74
C HIS A 192 -8.46 -5.87 -4.02
N ARG A 193 -9.47 -5.38 -3.27
CA ARG A 193 -9.84 -3.97 -3.27
C ARG A 193 -9.13 -3.28 -2.11
N VAL A 194 -8.16 -2.45 -2.41
CA VAL A 194 -7.58 -1.55 -1.40
C VAL A 194 -8.64 -0.49 -1.08
N SER A 195 -9.33 -0.63 0.04
CA SER A 195 -10.15 0.44 0.57
C SER A 195 -9.23 1.36 1.40
N LEU A 196 -8.97 2.54 0.89
CA LEU A 196 -8.34 3.60 1.68
C LEU A 196 -9.33 3.97 2.81
N ARG A 197 -9.11 3.44 4.01
CA ARG A 197 -9.81 3.92 5.21
C ARG A 197 -9.34 5.35 5.44
N ARG A 198 -10.20 6.33 5.15
CA ARG A 198 -10.02 7.69 5.68
C ARG A 198 -10.12 7.59 7.21
N THR A 199 -8.99 7.73 7.86
CA THR A 199 -8.96 7.98 9.31
C THR A 199 -9.43 9.42 9.49
N VAL A 200 -10.73 9.59 9.73
CA VAL A 200 -11.25 10.86 10.23
C VAL A 200 -10.86 10.87 11.69
N GLU A 201 -9.79 11.54 12.03
CA GLU A 201 -9.52 11.91 13.42
C GLU A 201 -10.67 12.78 13.90
N LYS A 202 -11.49 12.24 14.79
CA LYS A 202 -12.39 13.06 15.58
C LYS A 202 -11.52 13.86 16.53
N SER A 203 -11.35 15.15 16.26
CA SER A 203 -10.91 16.11 17.25
C SER A 203 -11.97 16.15 18.35
N GLU A 204 -11.69 15.54 19.49
CA GLU A 204 -12.44 15.77 20.71
C GLU A 204 -12.22 17.23 21.14
N GLN A 205 -13.33 17.94 21.27
CA GLN A 205 -13.42 19.23 21.99
C GLN A 205 -13.52 18.95 23.49
#